data_b1fd8fb4d599f0c1a7f04fde0f1e4929
#
_entry.id   b1fd8fb4d599f0c1a7f04fde0f1e4929
#
_cell.length_a   1.000
_cell.length_b   1.000
_cell.length_c   1.000
_cell.angle_alpha   90.00
_cell.angle_beta   90.00
_cell.angle_gamma   90.00
#
_symmetry.space_group_name_H-M   'P 1'
#
loop_
_entity.id
_entity.type
_entity.pdbx_description
1 polymer ?
#
loop_
_entity_poly.entity_id
_entity_poly.type
_entity_poly.pdbx_seq_one_letter_code
_entity_poly.pdbx_strand_id
1 'polypeptide(L)'
;NGFRPTSEIISFFSELAIPELQGLVDDLIANQTPTGLATFFSGLLSLEGEQKEMALTVLLAQARITDLPLFNLILELEKQYPGDIGLFAPLMLNVITLQPGDAMFLDADTPHAYLKGTGLEIMANSDNVLRA
;
A
#
# COMPACT_ATOMS: atom_id res chain seq x y z
N ASN A 1 2.44 -3.90 -6.79
CA ASN A 1 2.28 -5.25 -7.27
C ASN A 1 2.83 -6.27 -6.27
N GLY A 2 1.96 -7.05 -5.63
CA GLY A 2 2.34 -7.93 -4.54
C GLY A 2 2.88 -7.17 -3.32
N PHE A 3 2.84 -7.81 -2.17
CA PHE A 3 3.36 -7.19 -0.95
C PHE A 3 4.89 -7.11 -0.98
N ARG A 4 5.40 -6.06 -0.36
CA ARG A 4 6.82 -5.97 0.02
C ARG A 4 7.15 -7.03 1.06
N PRO A 5 8.44 -7.35 1.28
CA PRO A 5 8.85 -8.11 2.44
C PRO A 5 8.27 -7.53 3.73
N THR A 6 7.73 -8.36 4.61
CA THR A 6 7.08 -7.91 5.85
C THR A 6 7.99 -7.04 6.71
N SER A 7 9.31 -7.33 6.71
CA SER A 7 10.32 -6.52 7.40
C SER A 7 10.42 -5.08 6.87
N GLU A 8 10.28 -4.87 5.57
CA GLU A 8 10.26 -3.52 4.97
C GLU A 8 8.99 -2.76 5.37
N ILE A 9 7.84 -3.45 5.32
CA ILE A 9 6.56 -2.87 5.77
C ILE A 9 6.68 -2.41 7.21
N ILE A 10 7.14 -3.29 8.10
CA ILE A 10 7.36 -2.97 9.53
C ILE A 10 8.28 -1.75 9.67
N SER A 11 9.38 -1.68 8.91
CA SER A 11 10.32 -0.55 8.97
C SER A 11 9.62 0.76 8.62
N PHE A 12 8.89 0.83 7.51
CA PHE A 12 8.17 2.04 7.10
C PHE A 12 7.16 2.50 8.15
N PHE A 13 6.33 1.59 8.64
CA PHE A 13 5.28 1.95 9.60
C PHE A 13 5.84 2.28 10.99
N SER A 14 6.93 1.64 11.41
CA SER A 14 7.64 1.98 12.64
C SER A 14 8.31 3.35 12.56
N GLU A 15 8.90 3.72 11.41
CA GLU A 15 9.52 5.03 11.21
C GLU A 15 8.47 6.15 11.16
N LEU A 16 7.30 5.89 10.58
CA LEU A 16 6.19 6.86 10.58
C LEU A 16 5.61 7.09 11.98
N ALA A 17 5.70 6.10 12.86
CA ALA A 17 5.26 6.17 14.25
C ALA A 17 3.84 6.74 14.41
N ILE A 18 2.91 6.28 13.58
CA ILE A 18 1.51 6.74 13.56
C ILE A 18 0.78 6.11 14.75
N PRO A 19 0.30 6.89 15.74
CA PRO A 19 -0.31 6.35 16.95
C PRO A 19 -1.51 5.46 16.68
N GLU A 20 -2.34 5.81 15.70
CA GLU A 20 -3.55 5.08 15.31
C GLU A 20 -3.25 3.70 14.73
N LEU A 21 -2.03 3.49 14.26
CA LEU A 21 -1.58 2.23 13.65
C LEU A 21 -0.67 1.41 14.57
N GLN A 22 -0.24 1.96 15.73
CA GLN A 22 0.77 1.32 16.57
C GLN A 22 0.37 -0.11 16.97
N GLY A 23 -0.88 -0.33 17.37
CA GLY A 23 -1.36 -1.67 17.72
C GLY A 23 -1.27 -2.66 16.56
N LEU A 24 -1.62 -2.24 15.34
CA LEU A 24 -1.50 -3.08 14.15
C LEU A 24 -0.03 -3.40 13.82
N VAL A 25 0.86 -2.42 14.01
CA VAL A 25 2.31 -2.61 13.77
C VAL A 25 2.89 -3.58 14.80
N ASP A 26 2.54 -3.43 16.07
CA ASP A 26 3.00 -4.33 17.14
C ASP A 26 2.52 -5.77 16.91
N ASP A 27 1.27 -5.96 16.50
CA ASP A 27 0.71 -7.27 16.13
C ASP A 27 1.44 -7.88 14.92
N LEU A 28 1.78 -7.08 13.91
CA LEU A 28 2.54 -7.54 12.75
C LEU A 28 3.98 -7.91 13.13
N ILE A 29 4.62 -7.16 14.02
CA ILE A 29 5.95 -7.48 14.55
C ILE A 29 5.91 -8.84 15.27
N ALA A 30 4.87 -9.07 16.07
CA ALA A 30 4.69 -10.32 16.83
C ALA A 30 4.35 -11.50 15.92
N ASN A 31 3.70 -11.27 14.78
CA ASN A 31 3.23 -12.31 13.86
C ASN A 31 3.56 -11.98 12.40
N GLN A 32 4.82 -12.17 12.00
CA GLN A 32 5.32 -11.92 10.65
C GLN A 32 4.99 -13.04 9.64
N THR A 33 3.79 -13.59 9.74
CA THR A 33 3.27 -14.62 8.84
C THR A 33 2.36 -13.99 7.75
N PRO A 34 2.03 -14.73 6.68
CA PRO A 34 1.02 -14.27 5.73
C PRO A 34 -0.32 -13.90 6.37
N THR A 35 -0.73 -14.63 7.41
CA THR A 35 -1.95 -14.32 8.18
C THR A 35 -1.80 -13.02 8.96
N GLY A 36 -0.65 -12.78 9.61
CA GLY A 36 -0.38 -11.52 10.30
C GLY A 36 -0.39 -10.33 9.35
N LEU A 37 0.21 -10.48 8.17
CA LEU A 37 0.19 -9.44 7.13
C LEU A 37 -1.25 -9.17 6.61
N ALA A 38 -2.05 -10.22 6.41
CA ALA A 38 -3.44 -10.07 6.02
C ALA A 38 -4.27 -9.34 7.09
N THR A 39 -4.04 -9.65 8.37
CA THR A 39 -4.69 -8.97 9.51
C THR A 39 -4.30 -7.48 9.55
N PHE A 40 -3.01 -7.18 9.40
CA PHE A 40 -2.50 -5.81 9.34
C PHE A 40 -3.14 -5.03 8.19
N PHE A 41 -3.14 -5.60 6.98
CA PHE A 41 -3.72 -4.98 5.79
C PHE A 41 -5.21 -4.71 5.94
N SER A 42 -5.96 -5.71 6.42
CA SER A 42 -7.40 -5.56 6.68
C SER A 42 -7.68 -4.50 7.75
N GLY A 43 -6.89 -4.49 8.83
CA GLY A 43 -7.01 -3.48 9.89
C GLY A 43 -6.74 -2.07 9.37
N LEU A 44 -5.71 -1.90 8.55
CA LEU A 44 -5.39 -0.62 7.93
C LEU A 44 -6.53 -0.13 7.03
N LEU A 45 -7.06 -0.98 6.15
CA LEU A 45 -8.16 -0.63 5.24
C LEU A 45 -9.48 -0.37 5.98
N SER A 46 -9.62 -0.87 7.20
CA SER A 46 -10.81 -0.67 8.03
C SER A 46 -10.77 0.62 8.85
N LEU A 47 -9.70 1.41 8.78
CA LEU A 47 -9.66 2.70 9.45
C LEU A 47 -10.68 3.66 8.87
N GLU A 48 -11.47 4.27 9.75
CA GLU A 48 -12.52 5.20 9.38
C GLU A 48 -12.48 6.47 10.25
N GLY A 49 -13.22 7.49 9.82
CA GLY A 49 -13.42 8.72 10.57
C GLY A 49 -12.13 9.40 11.00
N GLU A 50 -12.10 9.87 12.24
CA GLU A 50 -10.99 10.64 12.80
C GLU A 50 -9.66 9.86 12.81
N GLN A 51 -9.69 8.56 13.09
CA GLN A 51 -8.47 7.74 13.10
C GLN A 51 -7.81 7.69 11.72
N LYS A 52 -8.61 7.53 10.67
CA LYS A 52 -8.11 7.57 9.28
C LYS A 52 -7.51 8.95 8.97
N GLU A 53 -8.22 10.02 9.30
CA GLU A 53 -7.77 11.39 9.01
C GLU A 53 -6.45 11.71 9.72
N MET A 54 -6.31 11.33 10.98
CA MET A 54 -5.07 11.51 11.75
C MET A 54 -3.92 10.71 11.15
N ALA A 55 -4.14 9.43 10.83
CA ALA A 55 -3.12 8.59 10.21
C ALA A 55 -2.64 9.16 8.85
N LEU A 56 -3.56 9.59 8.00
CA LEU A 56 -3.23 10.22 6.72
C LEU A 56 -2.50 11.56 6.91
N THR A 57 -2.85 12.34 7.91
CA THR A 57 -2.18 13.60 8.22
C THR A 57 -0.69 13.37 8.54
N VAL A 58 -0.38 12.36 9.35
CA VAL A 58 1.01 12.02 9.67
C VAL A 58 1.76 11.50 8.43
N LEU A 59 1.13 10.60 7.65
CA LEU A 59 1.71 10.10 6.41
C LEU A 59 2.08 11.24 5.45
N LEU A 60 1.15 12.15 5.19
CA LEU A 60 1.35 13.25 4.24
C LEU A 60 2.35 14.28 4.77
N ALA A 61 2.37 14.55 6.08
CA ALA A 61 3.38 15.41 6.69
C ALA A 61 4.78 14.84 6.47
N GLN A 62 4.96 13.54 6.72
CA GLN A 62 6.23 12.86 6.49
C GLN A 62 6.59 12.83 5.00
N ALA A 63 5.64 12.58 4.12
CA ALA A 63 5.86 12.56 2.67
C ALA A 63 6.36 13.92 2.13
N ARG A 64 5.90 15.04 2.70
CA ARG A 64 6.33 16.38 2.28
C ARG A 64 7.76 16.74 2.65
N ILE A 65 8.32 16.09 3.67
CA ILE A 65 9.69 16.38 4.16
C ILE A 65 10.70 15.31 3.75
N THR A 66 10.25 14.20 3.18
CA THR A 66 11.09 13.07 2.78
C THR A 66 11.28 13.05 1.27
N ASP A 67 12.48 13.36 0.80
CA ASP A 67 12.81 13.33 -0.63
C ASP A 67 13.18 11.91 -1.09
N LEU A 68 12.19 11.03 -1.11
CA LEU A 68 12.30 9.68 -1.67
C LEU A 68 11.22 9.45 -2.73
N PRO A 69 11.53 8.74 -3.83
CA PRO A 69 10.57 8.48 -4.90
C PRO A 69 9.23 7.89 -4.42
N LEU A 70 9.29 7.05 -3.39
CA LEU A 70 8.11 6.43 -2.79
C LEU A 70 7.16 7.45 -2.15
N PHE A 71 7.70 8.41 -1.40
CA PHE A 71 6.91 9.47 -0.77
C PHE A 71 6.42 10.50 -1.79
N ASN A 72 7.21 10.78 -2.82
CA ASN A 72 6.75 11.60 -3.95
C ASN A 72 5.56 10.96 -4.67
N LEU A 73 5.57 9.63 -4.85
CA LEU A 73 4.42 8.90 -5.39
C LEU A 73 3.17 9.05 -4.51
N ILE A 74 3.30 8.96 -3.18
CA ILE A 74 2.18 9.17 -2.24
C ILE A 74 1.57 10.56 -2.43
N LEU A 75 2.39 11.60 -2.58
CA LEU A 75 1.91 12.96 -2.83
C LEU A 75 1.24 13.12 -4.21
N GLU A 76 1.68 12.38 -5.22
CA GLU A 76 0.99 12.34 -6.53
C GLU A 76 -0.38 11.66 -6.42
N LEU A 77 -0.45 10.55 -5.69
CA LEU A 77 -1.70 9.82 -5.45
C LEU A 77 -2.68 10.65 -4.62
N GLU A 78 -2.21 11.39 -3.63
CA GLU A 78 -3.05 12.26 -2.80
C GLU A 78 -3.81 13.30 -3.65
N LYS A 79 -3.19 13.83 -4.71
CA LYS A 79 -3.86 14.77 -5.63
C LYS A 79 -5.01 14.13 -6.42
N GLN A 80 -4.93 12.82 -6.67
CA GLN A 80 -5.95 12.09 -7.42
C GLN A 80 -7.01 11.47 -6.51
N TYR A 81 -6.61 11.04 -5.32
CA TYR A 81 -7.43 10.33 -4.34
C TYR A 81 -7.30 10.98 -2.94
N PRO A 82 -7.75 12.22 -2.76
CA PRO A 82 -7.60 12.91 -1.48
C PRO A 82 -8.39 12.21 -0.37
N GLY A 83 -7.71 11.97 0.75
CA GLY A 83 -8.31 11.32 1.92
C GLY A 83 -8.55 9.83 1.77
N ASP A 84 -8.00 9.19 0.76
CA ASP A 84 -8.13 7.74 0.55
C ASP A 84 -7.11 6.97 1.39
N ILE A 85 -7.57 5.91 2.08
CA ILE A 85 -6.67 5.05 2.88
C ILE A 85 -5.65 4.31 2.01
N GLY A 86 -5.95 4.10 0.74
CA GLY A 86 -5.03 3.53 -0.25
C GLY A 86 -3.73 4.32 -0.45
N LEU A 87 -3.63 5.55 0.07
CA LEU A 87 -2.37 6.31 0.08
C LEU A 87 -1.25 5.59 0.85
N PHE A 88 -1.58 4.64 1.73
CA PHE A 88 -0.61 3.75 2.36
C PHE A 88 -0.13 2.61 1.47
N ALA A 89 -0.81 2.31 0.36
CA ALA A 89 -0.49 1.17 -0.50
C ALA A 89 0.96 1.15 -1.03
N PRO A 90 1.60 2.28 -1.40
CA PRO A 90 2.99 2.29 -1.82
C PRO A 90 3.98 1.80 -0.75
N LEU A 91 3.65 1.92 0.53
CA LEU A 91 4.47 1.42 1.64
C LEU A 91 4.34 -0.11 1.83
N MET A 92 3.25 -0.68 1.34
CA MET A 92 2.93 -2.10 1.49
C MET A 92 3.19 -2.92 0.23
N LEU A 93 2.97 -2.33 -0.94
CA LEU A 93 3.07 -3.01 -2.23
C LEU A 93 4.34 -2.61 -2.98
N ASN A 94 4.89 -3.55 -3.74
CA ASN A 94 6.01 -3.28 -4.62
C ASN A 94 5.58 -2.30 -5.74
N VAL A 95 6.31 -1.21 -5.89
CA VAL A 95 6.16 -0.29 -7.02
C VAL A 95 7.08 -0.74 -8.14
N ILE A 96 6.50 -1.11 -9.27
CA ILE A 96 7.22 -1.65 -10.43
C ILE A 96 7.02 -0.73 -11.63
N THR A 97 8.09 -0.49 -12.37
CA THR A 97 8.07 0.22 -13.65
C THR A 97 8.46 -0.75 -14.75
N LEU A 98 7.52 -1.00 -15.67
CA LEU A 98 7.78 -1.80 -16.87
C LEU A 98 8.21 -0.88 -18.01
N GLN A 99 9.20 -1.32 -18.78
CA GLN A 99 9.65 -0.66 -19.97
C GLN A 99 8.83 -1.14 -21.19
N PRO A 100 8.81 -0.38 -22.30
CA PRO A 100 8.16 -0.85 -23.52
C PRO A 100 8.70 -2.23 -23.95
N GLY A 101 7.80 -3.20 -24.09
CA GLY A 101 8.13 -4.60 -24.42
C GLY A 101 8.27 -5.52 -23.21
N ASP A 102 8.30 -5.00 -22.00
CA ASP A 102 8.26 -5.84 -20.80
C ASP A 102 6.87 -6.44 -20.60
N ALA A 103 6.84 -7.62 -20.04
CA ALA A 103 5.62 -8.30 -19.62
C ALA A 103 5.76 -8.79 -18.18
N MET A 104 4.65 -8.82 -17.47
CA MET A 104 4.59 -9.31 -16.09
C MET A 104 3.44 -10.30 -15.96
N PHE A 105 3.70 -11.41 -15.31
CA PHE A 105 2.69 -12.36 -14.91
C PHE A 105 2.28 -12.11 -13.44
N LEU A 106 0.98 -12.17 -13.20
CA LEU A 106 0.40 -12.05 -11.86
C LEU A 106 -0.35 -13.33 -11.53
N ASP A 107 0.03 -13.96 -10.42
CA ASP A 107 -0.75 -15.05 -9.87
C ASP A 107 -2.11 -14.54 -9.34
N ALA A 108 -3.08 -15.46 -9.27
CA ALA A 108 -4.34 -15.18 -8.60
C ALA A 108 -4.10 -14.67 -7.17
N ASP A 109 -5.00 -13.84 -6.69
CA ASP A 109 -4.96 -13.23 -5.35
C ASP A 109 -3.76 -12.28 -5.09
N THR A 110 -3.01 -11.90 -6.13
CA THR A 110 -1.96 -10.90 -6.02
C THR A 110 -2.56 -9.49 -6.04
N PRO A 111 -2.46 -8.71 -4.94
CA PRO A 111 -2.95 -7.33 -4.92
C PRO A 111 -2.12 -6.47 -5.88
N HIS A 112 -2.80 -5.75 -6.76
CA HIS A 112 -2.14 -4.88 -7.74
C HIS A 112 -3.03 -3.72 -8.16
N ALA A 113 -2.38 -2.65 -8.62
CA ALA A 113 -3.04 -1.50 -9.22
C ALA A 113 -2.13 -0.89 -10.29
N TYR A 114 -2.75 -0.31 -11.30
CA TYR A 114 -2.05 0.47 -12.33
C TYR A 114 -1.97 1.93 -11.89
N LEU A 115 -0.77 2.48 -11.87
CA LEU A 115 -0.56 3.87 -11.47
C LEU A 115 -0.62 4.81 -12.66
N LYS A 116 0.11 4.47 -13.74
CA LYS A 116 0.11 5.22 -15.00
C LYS A 116 0.69 4.39 -16.14
N GLY A 117 0.34 4.70 -17.37
CA GLY A 117 0.87 4.08 -18.57
C GLY A 117 -0.22 3.45 -19.43
N THR A 118 0.24 2.82 -20.52
CA THR A 118 -0.61 2.05 -21.43
C THR A 118 -0.07 0.63 -21.51
N GLY A 119 -0.93 -0.36 -21.37
CA GLY A 119 -0.57 -1.76 -21.45
C GLY A 119 -1.70 -2.61 -22.00
N LEU A 120 -1.37 -3.85 -22.35
CA LEU A 120 -2.34 -4.89 -22.66
C LEU A 120 -2.40 -5.86 -21.49
N GLU A 121 -3.60 -6.12 -21.00
CA GLU A 121 -3.86 -7.11 -19.99
C GLU A 121 -4.56 -8.31 -20.62
N ILE A 122 -4.03 -9.50 -20.38
CA ILE A 122 -4.64 -10.77 -20.80
C ILE A 122 -4.95 -11.53 -19.51
N MET A 123 -6.22 -11.78 -19.28
CA MET A 123 -6.69 -12.48 -18.07
C MET A 123 -7.53 -13.69 -18.44
N ALA A 124 -7.61 -14.65 -17.51
CA ALA A 124 -8.56 -15.75 -17.62
C ALA A 124 -10.01 -15.18 -17.58
N ASN A 125 -10.92 -15.88 -18.24
CA ASN A 125 -12.34 -15.52 -18.20
C ASN A 125 -12.90 -15.84 -16.80
N SER A 126 -12.83 -14.86 -15.92
CA SER A 126 -13.30 -14.93 -14.52
C SER A 126 -13.91 -13.59 -14.11
N ASP A 127 -15.09 -13.62 -13.51
CA ASP A 127 -15.76 -12.44 -12.95
C ASP A 127 -15.39 -12.19 -11.48
N ASN A 128 -14.48 -12.98 -10.91
CA ASN A 128 -14.05 -12.88 -9.52
C ASN A 128 -13.00 -11.78 -9.36
N VAL A 129 -13.42 -10.54 -9.41
CA VAL A 129 -12.56 -9.39 -9.14
C VAL A 129 -13.03 -8.70 -7.86
N LEU A 130 -12.19 -8.73 -6.82
CA LEU A 130 -12.38 -7.91 -5.62
C LEU A 130 -11.71 -6.55 -5.86
N ARG A 131 -12.49 -5.49 -5.65
CA ARG A 131 -11.99 -4.10 -5.66
C ARG A 131 -12.13 -3.53 -4.26
N ALA A 132 -11.03 -3.07 -3.71
CA ALA A 132 -10.99 -2.35 -2.44
C ALA A 132 -11.03 -0.84 -2.70
#